data_404ceddad003f2565a91ad3fcffb9b17
#
_entry.id   404ceddad003f2565a91ad3fcffb9b17
#
_cell.length_a   1.000
_cell.length_b   1.000
_cell.length_c   1.000
_cell.angle_alpha   90.00
_cell.angle_beta   90.00
_cell.angle_gamma   90.00
#
_symmetry.space_group_name_H-M   'P 1'
#
loop_
_entity.id
_entity.type
_entity.pdbx_description
1 polymer ?
#
loop_
_entity_poly.entity_id
_entity_poly.type
_entity_poly.pdbx_seq_one_letter_code
_entity_poly.pdbx_strand_id
1 'polypeptide(L)'
;MDKLRENYFDILELPESLNVNASDIRKAYYRLSRQHHPDHFSGGSDAERNKAILQSELINQAYKVLSDDNLRMKHILDIYGMLVENEQISLPREFLLEMMELNESFEESDLTDPVVRADVEEVVESVEEDLVEEVSPWLKKFEDGQRDKQVMEGIRDYYLKS
;
A
#
# COMPACT_ATOMS: atom_id res chain seq x y z
N MET A 1 7.28 -19.05 -14.64
CA MET A 1 5.86 -18.75 -14.82
C MET A 1 5.55 -17.54 -13.98
N ASP A 2 5.32 -16.41 -14.63
CA ASP A 2 4.75 -15.26 -13.94
C ASP A 2 3.37 -15.67 -13.41
N LYS A 3 3.24 -15.81 -12.09
CA LYS A 3 1.94 -15.70 -11.47
C LYS A 3 1.42 -14.33 -11.91
N LEU A 4 0.44 -14.31 -12.79
CA LEU A 4 -0.37 -13.13 -13.04
C LEU A 4 -0.82 -12.62 -11.67
N ARG A 5 -0.14 -11.60 -11.18
CA ARG A 5 -0.51 -10.98 -9.90
C ARG A 5 -1.88 -10.34 -10.12
N GLU A 6 -2.85 -10.82 -9.36
CA GLU A 6 -4.20 -10.30 -9.45
C GLU A 6 -4.21 -8.81 -9.10
N ASN A 7 -4.80 -8.00 -9.96
CA ASN A 7 -4.95 -6.58 -9.72
C ASN A 7 -6.24 -6.32 -8.95
N TYR A 8 -6.14 -5.95 -7.69
CA TYR A 8 -7.29 -5.72 -6.82
C TYR A 8 -8.13 -4.51 -7.23
N PHE A 9 -7.57 -3.56 -7.96
CA PHE A 9 -8.35 -2.47 -8.56
C PHE A 9 -9.31 -3.01 -9.62
N ASP A 10 -8.86 -3.95 -10.44
CA ASP A 10 -9.72 -4.64 -11.42
C ASP A 10 -10.79 -5.49 -10.74
N ILE A 11 -10.45 -6.18 -9.65
CA ILE A 11 -11.39 -6.98 -8.87
C ILE A 11 -12.53 -6.12 -8.31
N LEU A 12 -12.24 -4.93 -7.79
CA LEU A 12 -13.26 -3.99 -7.29
C LEU A 12 -13.81 -3.04 -8.37
N GLU A 13 -13.36 -3.19 -9.62
CA GLU A 13 -13.78 -2.33 -10.74
C GLU A 13 -13.54 -0.83 -10.46
N LEU A 14 -12.40 -0.53 -9.85
CA LEU A 14 -11.96 0.81 -9.50
C LEU A 14 -10.76 1.24 -10.35
N PRO A 15 -10.62 2.53 -10.66
CA PRO A 15 -9.41 3.05 -11.27
C PRO A 15 -8.20 2.85 -10.35
N GLU A 16 -7.06 2.53 -10.93
CA GLU A 16 -5.80 2.44 -10.20
C GLU A 16 -5.37 3.80 -9.68
N SER A 17 -5.30 3.97 -8.38
CA SER A 17 -4.96 5.22 -7.72
C SER A 17 -4.36 4.96 -6.33
N LEU A 18 -3.44 5.82 -5.91
CA LEU A 18 -2.94 5.86 -4.52
C LEU A 18 -3.90 6.60 -3.58
N ASN A 19 -4.77 7.45 -4.12
CA ASN A 19 -5.74 8.26 -3.39
C ASN A 19 -7.19 7.79 -3.59
N VAL A 20 -7.43 6.49 -3.45
CA VAL A 20 -8.79 5.97 -3.59
C VAL A 20 -9.67 6.41 -2.42
N ASN A 21 -10.86 6.91 -2.73
CA ASN A 21 -11.83 7.29 -1.72
C ASN A 21 -12.36 6.05 -0.98
N ALA A 22 -12.29 6.07 0.35
CA ALA A 22 -12.78 4.97 1.19
C ALA A 22 -14.26 4.65 0.97
N SER A 23 -15.09 5.65 0.66
CA SER A 23 -16.51 5.47 0.32
C SER A 23 -16.68 4.69 -0.98
N ASP A 24 -15.86 4.96 -2.00
CA ASP A 24 -15.92 4.27 -3.29
C ASP A 24 -15.49 2.80 -3.16
N ILE A 25 -14.47 2.55 -2.35
CA ILE A 25 -14.02 1.18 -2.04
C ILE A 25 -15.15 0.39 -1.36
N ARG A 26 -15.80 0.97 -0.35
CA ARG A 26 -16.92 0.32 0.35
C ARG A 26 -18.12 0.07 -0.55
N LYS A 27 -18.51 1.02 -1.38
CA LYS A 27 -19.61 0.87 -2.32
C LYS A 27 -19.36 -0.25 -3.32
N ALA A 28 -18.14 -0.30 -3.89
CA ALA A 28 -17.73 -1.36 -4.80
C ALA A 28 -17.75 -2.73 -4.09
N TYR A 29 -17.21 -2.81 -2.88
CA TYR A 29 -17.20 -4.02 -2.07
C TYR A 29 -18.62 -4.55 -1.82
N TYR A 30 -19.54 -3.72 -1.33
CA TYR A 30 -20.90 -4.17 -1.06
C TYR A 30 -21.66 -4.58 -2.33
N ARG A 31 -21.50 -3.84 -3.41
CA ARG A 31 -22.13 -4.16 -4.70
C ARG A 31 -21.65 -5.54 -5.21
N LEU A 32 -20.34 -5.75 -5.26
CA LEU A 32 -19.76 -6.98 -5.77
C LEU A 32 -19.99 -8.17 -4.83
N SER A 33 -19.92 -7.96 -3.52
CA SER A 33 -20.23 -9.00 -2.53
C SER A 33 -21.65 -9.53 -2.68
N ARG A 34 -22.62 -8.67 -2.96
CA ARG A 34 -24.01 -9.08 -3.23
C ARG A 34 -24.12 -9.86 -4.54
N GLN A 35 -23.45 -9.41 -5.61
CA GLN A 35 -23.51 -10.05 -6.92
C GLN A 35 -22.90 -11.45 -6.90
N HIS A 36 -21.83 -11.67 -6.15
CA HIS A 36 -21.06 -12.91 -6.13
C HIS A 36 -21.25 -13.72 -4.84
N HIS A 37 -22.28 -13.42 -4.05
CA HIS A 37 -22.50 -14.14 -2.82
C HIS A 37 -22.81 -15.62 -3.10
N PRO A 38 -22.14 -16.56 -2.39
CA PRO A 38 -22.33 -18.00 -2.62
C PRO A 38 -23.79 -18.48 -2.52
N ASP A 39 -24.60 -17.84 -1.69
CA ASP A 39 -26.02 -18.18 -1.52
C ASP A 39 -26.84 -18.00 -2.80
N HIS A 40 -26.44 -17.12 -3.70
CA HIS A 40 -27.08 -16.96 -5.01
C HIS A 40 -26.86 -18.17 -5.94
N PHE A 41 -25.87 -19.01 -5.64
CA PHE A 41 -25.47 -20.17 -6.42
C PHE A 41 -25.75 -21.49 -5.74
N SER A 42 -26.53 -21.47 -4.64
CA SER A 42 -26.86 -22.67 -3.86
C SER A 42 -27.59 -23.76 -4.63
N GLY A 43 -28.35 -23.39 -5.67
CA GLY A 43 -29.00 -24.31 -6.60
C GLY A 43 -28.19 -24.69 -7.83
N GLY A 44 -26.96 -24.15 -7.98
CA GLY A 44 -26.08 -24.41 -9.12
C GLY A 44 -25.22 -25.67 -8.97
N SER A 45 -24.37 -25.90 -9.97
CA SER A 45 -23.37 -26.97 -9.94
C SER A 45 -22.30 -26.73 -8.88
N ASP A 46 -21.53 -27.77 -8.50
CA ASP A 46 -20.39 -27.64 -7.59
C ASP A 46 -19.32 -26.68 -8.15
N ALA A 47 -19.12 -26.68 -9.46
CA ALA A 47 -18.20 -25.76 -10.13
C ALA A 47 -18.66 -24.30 -10.00
N GLU A 48 -19.95 -24.01 -10.15
CA GLU A 48 -20.51 -22.67 -9.96
C GLU A 48 -20.41 -22.19 -8.53
N ARG A 49 -20.70 -23.05 -7.56
CA ARG A 49 -20.55 -22.74 -6.12
C ARG A 49 -19.11 -22.46 -5.76
N ASN A 50 -18.17 -23.27 -6.20
CA ASN A 50 -16.74 -23.10 -5.94
C ASN A 50 -16.22 -21.80 -6.57
N LYS A 51 -16.66 -21.46 -7.77
CA LYS A 51 -16.32 -20.20 -8.42
C LYS A 51 -16.83 -19.00 -7.62
N ALA A 52 -18.06 -19.07 -7.11
CA ALA A 52 -18.64 -18.00 -6.29
C ALA A 52 -17.88 -17.80 -4.99
N ILE A 53 -17.45 -18.88 -4.34
CA ILE A 53 -16.63 -18.83 -3.11
C ILE A 53 -15.28 -18.16 -3.40
N LEU A 54 -14.57 -18.58 -4.44
CA LEU A 54 -13.29 -18.00 -4.83
C LEU A 54 -13.41 -16.52 -5.18
N GLN A 55 -14.45 -16.14 -5.91
CA GLN A 55 -14.71 -14.75 -6.25
C GLN A 55 -15.01 -13.91 -5.00
N SER A 56 -15.78 -14.45 -4.06
CA SER A 56 -16.06 -13.79 -2.77
C SER A 56 -14.79 -13.59 -1.95
N GLU A 57 -13.91 -14.56 -1.90
CA GLU A 57 -12.60 -14.46 -1.22
C GLU A 57 -11.72 -13.37 -1.86
N LEU A 58 -11.66 -13.30 -3.19
CA LEU A 58 -10.92 -12.27 -3.91
C LEU A 58 -11.46 -10.87 -3.62
N ILE A 59 -12.78 -10.69 -3.61
CA ILE A 59 -13.42 -9.42 -3.28
C ILE A 59 -13.08 -8.99 -1.86
N ASN A 60 -13.12 -9.91 -0.89
CA ASN A 60 -12.74 -9.64 0.49
C ASN A 60 -11.26 -9.25 0.61
N GLN A 61 -10.38 -9.94 -0.08
CA GLN A 61 -8.94 -9.64 -0.07
C GLN A 61 -8.65 -8.29 -0.73
N ALA A 62 -9.29 -8.00 -1.84
CA ALA A 62 -9.18 -6.70 -2.52
C ALA A 62 -9.64 -5.55 -1.63
N TYR A 63 -10.77 -5.72 -0.94
CA TYR A 63 -11.26 -4.73 0.02
C TYR A 63 -10.26 -4.46 1.15
N LYS A 64 -9.72 -5.52 1.75
CA LYS A 64 -8.73 -5.43 2.83
C LYS A 64 -7.47 -4.67 2.39
N VAL A 65 -6.93 -5.01 1.23
CA VAL A 65 -5.69 -4.41 0.72
C VAL A 65 -5.91 -2.96 0.30
N LEU A 66 -6.96 -2.68 -0.48
CA LEU A 66 -7.19 -1.32 -0.99
C LEU A 66 -7.68 -0.34 0.08
N SER A 67 -8.23 -0.81 1.18
CA SER A 67 -8.69 0.03 2.30
C SER A 67 -7.55 0.54 3.20
N ASP A 68 -6.38 -0.07 3.13
CA ASP A 68 -5.19 0.31 3.89
C ASP A 68 -4.19 1.03 2.99
N ASP A 69 -3.74 2.22 3.39
CA ASP A 69 -2.84 3.04 2.56
C ASP A 69 -1.51 2.35 2.27
N ASN A 70 -0.92 1.70 3.26
CA ASN A 70 0.35 0.98 3.10
C ASN A 70 0.20 -0.27 2.24
N LEU A 71 -0.84 -1.06 2.49
CA LEU A 71 -1.12 -2.27 1.70
C LEU A 71 -1.46 -1.93 0.25
N ARG A 72 -2.19 -0.83 0.03
CA ARG A 72 -2.51 -0.33 -1.31
C ARG A 72 -1.26 0.10 -2.07
N MET A 73 -0.36 0.86 -1.45
CA MET A 73 0.91 1.27 -2.05
C MET A 73 1.79 0.07 -2.36
N LYS A 74 1.92 -0.87 -1.43
CA LYS A 74 2.63 -2.13 -1.65
C LYS A 74 2.07 -2.90 -2.84
N HIS A 75 0.74 -3.01 -2.93
CA HIS A 75 0.08 -3.70 -4.02
C HIS A 75 0.38 -3.07 -5.38
N ILE A 76 0.34 -1.73 -5.47
CA ILE A 76 0.71 -1.01 -6.69
C ILE A 76 2.18 -1.30 -7.06
N LEU A 77 3.09 -1.21 -6.12
CA LEU A 77 4.51 -1.53 -6.36
C LEU A 77 4.70 -2.99 -6.81
N ASP A 78 3.97 -3.92 -6.22
CA ASP A 78 3.99 -5.34 -6.62
C ASP A 78 3.47 -5.56 -8.04
N ILE A 79 2.39 -4.89 -8.44
CA ILE A 79 1.83 -4.98 -9.81
C ILE A 79 2.88 -4.56 -10.85
N TYR A 80 3.65 -3.51 -10.55
CA TYR A 80 4.69 -2.98 -11.44
C TYR A 80 6.06 -3.65 -11.27
N GLY A 81 6.14 -4.72 -10.47
CA GLY A 81 7.38 -5.48 -10.29
C GLY A 81 8.49 -4.74 -9.54
N MET A 82 8.13 -3.74 -8.72
CA MET A 82 9.10 -2.89 -8.00
C MET A 82 9.60 -3.49 -6.69
N LEU A 83 8.94 -4.53 -6.17
CA LEU A 83 9.29 -5.24 -4.95
C LEU A 83 9.60 -6.71 -5.27
N VAL A 84 10.81 -6.98 -5.75
CA VAL A 84 11.25 -8.35 -6.10
C VAL A 84 11.89 -8.99 -4.87
N GLU A 85 11.42 -10.18 -4.47
CA GLU A 85 11.80 -10.88 -3.23
C GLU A 85 13.30 -11.18 -3.09
N ASN A 86 14.06 -11.21 -4.16
CA ASN A 86 15.49 -11.57 -4.16
C ASN A 86 16.42 -10.43 -4.61
N GLU A 87 15.92 -9.26 -4.87
CA GLU A 87 16.76 -8.09 -5.13
C GLU A 87 17.11 -7.41 -3.80
N GLN A 88 18.41 -7.19 -3.60
CA GLN A 88 18.86 -6.30 -2.53
C GLN A 88 18.48 -4.86 -2.89
N ILE A 89 17.26 -4.48 -2.53
CA ILE A 89 16.83 -3.08 -2.61
C ILE A 89 17.46 -2.39 -1.39
N SER A 90 18.56 -1.70 -1.61
CA SER A 90 19.22 -0.93 -0.55
C SER A 90 18.70 0.50 -0.54
N LEU A 91 18.38 0.97 0.65
CA LEU A 91 18.14 2.39 0.89
C LEU A 91 19.42 3.21 0.71
N PRO A 92 19.32 4.49 0.32
CA PRO A 92 20.49 5.35 0.23
C PRO A 92 21.30 5.35 1.53
N ARG A 93 22.63 5.25 1.41
CA ARG A 93 23.51 5.18 2.58
C ARG A 93 23.35 6.37 3.52
N GLU A 94 23.19 7.55 2.97
CA GLU A 94 22.98 8.79 3.75
C GLU A 94 21.74 8.71 4.61
N PHE A 95 20.64 8.21 4.06
CA PHE A 95 19.39 8.00 4.81
C PHE A 95 19.56 6.97 5.94
N LEU A 96 20.26 5.85 5.67
CA LEU A 96 20.53 4.84 6.69
C LEU A 96 21.37 5.38 7.85
N LEU A 97 22.39 6.19 7.55
CA LEU A 97 23.24 6.81 8.57
C LEU A 97 22.45 7.81 9.42
N GLU A 98 21.62 8.64 8.78
CA GLU A 98 20.74 9.58 9.47
C GLU A 98 19.76 8.86 10.42
N MET A 99 19.15 7.79 9.97
CA MET A 99 18.23 6.99 10.80
C MET A 99 18.95 6.28 11.94
N MET A 100 20.19 5.84 11.74
CA MET A 100 21.01 5.25 12.80
C MET A 100 21.35 6.28 13.87
N GLU A 101 21.76 7.49 13.49
CA GLU A 101 22.05 8.60 14.43
C GLU A 101 20.82 8.99 15.23
N LEU A 102 19.66 9.09 14.57
CA LEU A 102 18.39 9.37 15.25
C LEU A 102 18.01 8.26 16.24
N ASN A 103 18.15 6.99 15.85
CA ASN A 103 17.86 5.88 16.73
C ASN A 103 18.76 5.84 17.96
N GLU A 104 20.06 6.05 17.79
CA GLU A 104 21.01 6.19 18.92
C GLU A 104 20.61 7.33 19.87
N SER A 105 20.24 8.49 19.31
CA SER A 105 19.77 9.63 20.10
C SER A 105 18.50 9.30 20.90
N PHE A 106 17.57 8.54 20.32
CA PHE A 106 16.33 8.14 20.99
C PHE A 106 16.58 7.09 22.09
N GLU A 107 17.50 6.16 21.86
CA GLU A 107 17.88 5.15 22.86
C GLU A 107 18.52 5.78 24.12
N GLU A 108 19.26 6.88 23.94
CA GLU A 108 19.87 7.64 25.05
C GLU A 108 18.88 8.58 25.74
N SER A 109 17.68 8.79 25.19
CA SER A 109 16.70 9.74 25.69
C SER A 109 15.79 9.14 26.78
N ASP A 110 15.47 9.93 27.79
CA ASP A 110 14.47 9.55 28.79
C ASP A 110 13.05 9.87 28.29
N LEU A 111 12.43 8.90 27.63
CA LEU A 111 11.07 9.01 27.08
C LEU A 111 9.98 9.05 28.17
N THR A 112 10.33 8.90 29.46
CA THR A 112 9.38 9.10 30.56
C THR A 112 9.19 10.58 30.86
N ASP A 113 10.16 11.43 30.49
CA ASP A 113 10.05 12.88 30.57
C ASP A 113 9.13 13.41 29.45
N PRO A 114 8.02 14.09 29.76
CA PRO A 114 7.09 14.62 28.75
C PRO A 114 7.73 15.62 27.78
N VAL A 115 8.73 16.39 28.19
CA VAL A 115 9.42 17.36 27.35
C VAL A 115 10.28 16.62 26.34
N VAL A 116 11.08 15.67 26.79
CA VAL A 116 11.91 14.83 25.89
C VAL A 116 11.08 14.07 24.89
N ARG A 117 9.93 13.53 25.33
CA ARG A 117 8.99 12.84 24.42
C ARG A 117 8.46 13.77 23.34
N ALA A 118 8.05 14.99 23.71
CA ALA A 118 7.56 15.98 22.76
C ALA A 118 8.63 16.37 21.73
N ASP A 119 9.89 16.53 22.16
CA ASP A 119 11.01 16.81 21.26
C ASP A 119 11.26 15.66 20.27
N VAL A 120 11.18 14.42 20.74
CA VAL A 120 11.31 13.22 19.88
C VAL A 120 10.15 13.13 18.87
N GLU A 121 8.93 13.37 19.31
CA GLU A 121 7.74 13.39 18.45
C GLU A 121 7.89 14.47 17.34
N GLU A 122 8.37 15.65 17.67
CA GLU A 122 8.62 16.73 16.71
C GLU A 122 9.67 16.32 15.66
N VAL A 123 10.75 15.64 16.07
CA VAL A 123 11.77 15.15 15.14
C VAL A 123 11.20 14.08 14.20
N VAL A 124 10.40 13.14 14.73
CA VAL A 124 9.74 12.10 13.91
C VAL A 124 8.78 12.71 12.91
N GLU A 125 7.94 13.66 13.34
CA GLU A 125 7.03 14.39 12.43
C GLU A 125 7.80 15.12 11.33
N SER A 126 8.91 15.77 11.66
CA SER A 126 9.76 16.45 10.67
C SER A 126 10.32 15.48 9.61
N VAL A 127 10.77 14.30 10.02
CA VAL A 127 11.26 13.27 9.08
C VAL A 127 10.12 12.77 8.19
N GLU A 128 8.94 12.52 8.75
CA GLU A 128 7.76 12.11 7.99
C GLU A 128 7.32 13.17 6.98
N GLU A 129 7.31 14.44 7.38
CA GLU A 129 6.99 15.57 6.49
C GLU A 129 7.97 15.66 5.32
N ASP A 130 9.27 15.53 5.58
CA ASP A 130 10.31 15.54 4.54
C ASP A 130 10.11 14.38 3.55
N LEU A 131 9.77 13.17 4.02
CA LEU A 131 9.47 12.03 3.16
C LEU A 131 8.23 12.26 2.30
N VAL A 132 7.19 12.85 2.86
CA VAL A 132 5.96 13.20 2.12
C VAL A 132 6.25 14.26 1.07
N GLU A 133 7.03 15.28 1.40
CA GLU A 133 7.42 16.33 0.47
C GLU A 133 8.26 15.77 -0.70
N GLU A 134 9.20 14.87 -0.40
CA GLU A 134 10.05 14.20 -1.40
C GLU A 134 9.22 13.34 -2.37
N VAL A 135 8.21 12.61 -1.88
CA VAL A 135 7.39 11.72 -2.71
C VAL A 135 6.28 12.45 -3.48
N SER A 136 5.82 13.60 -3.01
CA SER A 136 4.68 14.32 -3.58
C SER A 136 4.72 14.51 -5.09
N PRO A 137 5.85 14.91 -5.73
CA PRO A 137 5.92 15.01 -7.18
C PRO A 137 5.70 13.69 -7.90
N TRP A 138 6.18 12.59 -7.35
CA TRP A 138 6.02 11.25 -7.90
C TRP A 138 4.59 10.74 -7.79
N LEU A 139 3.93 11.00 -6.65
CA LEU A 139 2.51 10.69 -6.45
C LEU A 139 1.64 11.43 -7.46
N LYS A 140 1.90 12.72 -7.69
CA LYS A 140 1.17 13.52 -8.67
C LYS A 140 1.34 12.97 -10.09
N LYS A 141 2.56 12.63 -10.48
CA LYS A 141 2.83 12.03 -11.80
C LYS A 141 2.12 10.68 -11.95
N PHE A 142 2.09 9.88 -10.90
CA PHE A 142 1.37 8.61 -10.89
C PHE A 142 -0.14 8.82 -11.08
N GLU A 143 -0.75 9.75 -10.36
CA GLU A 143 -2.18 10.08 -10.50
C GLU A 143 -2.51 10.66 -11.89
N ASP A 144 -1.57 11.36 -12.52
CA ASP A 144 -1.67 11.86 -13.90
C ASP A 144 -1.49 10.74 -14.96
N GLY A 145 -1.30 9.51 -14.55
CA GLY A 145 -1.17 8.35 -15.45
C GLY A 145 0.25 7.96 -15.82
N GLN A 146 1.27 8.60 -15.29
CA GLN A 146 2.67 8.28 -15.55
C GLN A 146 3.12 7.03 -14.76
N ARG A 147 3.70 6.07 -15.45
CA ARG A 147 4.11 4.77 -14.91
C ARG A 147 5.55 4.40 -15.28
N ASP A 148 6.35 5.39 -15.70
CA ASP A 148 7.73 5.13 -16.03
C ASP A 148 8.54 4.69 -14.79
N LYS A 149 9.71 4.10 -15.05
CA LYS A 149 10.59 3.55 -14.02
C LYS A 149 10.95 4.58 -12.94
N GLN A 150 11.19 5.82 -13.33
CA GLN A 150 11.61 6.87 -12.42
C GLN A 150 10.50 7.24 -11.43
N VAL A 151 9.24 7.33 -11.89
CA VAL A 151 8.07 7.57 -11.04
C VAL A 151 7.89 6.42 -10.05
N MET A 152 7.95 5.19 -10.53
CA MET A 152 7.77 4.01 -9.68
C MET A 152 8.90 3.83 -8.66
N GLU A 153 10.14 4.15 -9.03
CA GLU A 153 11.28 4.15 -8.10
C GLU A 153 11.11 5.21 -7.01
N GLY A 154 10.64 6.40 -7.33
CA GLY A 154 10.38 7.46 -6.35
C GLY A 154 9.31 7.03 -5.32
N ILE A 155 8.26 6.38 -5.75
CA ILE A 155 7.22 5.83 -4.86
C ILE A 155 7.77 4.67 -4.02
N ARG A 156 8.56 3.79 -4.62
CA ARG A 156 9.21 2.68 -3.92
C ARG A 156 10.14 3.17 -2.80
N ASP A 157 10.95 4.17 -3.09
CA ASP A 157 11.88 4.74 -2.10
C ASP A 157 11.13 5.29 -0.89
N TYR A 158 10.03 6.00 -1.11
CA TYR A 158 9.15 6.43 -0.03
C TYR A 158 8.59 5.25 0.78
N TYR A 159 8.06 4.24 0.11
CA TYR A 159 7.51 3.05 0.76
C TYR A 159 8.54 2.34 1.64
N LEU A 160 9.79 2.25 1.18
CA LEU A 160 10.87 1.59 1.92
C LEU A 160 11.39 2.43 3.10
N LYS A 161 11.28 3.76 3.03
CA LYS A 161 11.71 4.68 4.07
C LYS A 161 10.62 4.91 5.14
N SER A 162 9.35 4.77 4.79
CA SER A 162 8.22 4.97 5.70
C SER A 162 7.97 3.74 6.57
#